data_713e829d208514dc37a70d725108b4d2
#
_entry.id   713e829d208514dc37a70d725108b4d2
#
_cell.length_a   1.000
_cell.length_b   1.000
_cell.length_c   1.000
_cell.angle_alpha   90.00
_cell.angle_beta   90.00
_cell.angle_gamma   90.00
#
_symmetry.space_group_name_H-M   'P 1'
#
loop_
_entity.id
_entity.type
_entity.pdbx_description
1 polymer ?
#
loop_
_entity_poly.entity_id
_entity_poly.type
_entity_poly.pdbx_seq_one_letter_code
_entity_poly.pdbx_strand_id
1 'polypeptide(L)'
;MRDPWGGDCVTATGAAMESARAWYRETRMPLLAYSSLGRGFFSGAFKSSDIEGAKKVLDEVAQRGYLCDANLKRLARAEEIAAAHGVAVATVAMAYLLTDPMNTLAVVSMPFPELVQANLKVFDFEFAPGERESLAAI
;
A
#
# COMPACT_ATOMS: atom_id res chain seq x y z
N MET A 1 -9.24 -8.70 -4.67
CA MET A 1 -8.91 -7.40 -5.33
C MET A 1 -9.19 -7.58 -6.81
N ARG A 2 -9.92 -6.67 -7.44
CA ARG A 2 -10.07 -6.70 -8.91
C ARG A 2 -8.76 -6.21 -9.52
N ASP A 3 -8.29 -6.88 -10.57
CA ASP A 3 -7.12 -6.41 -11.32
C ASP A 3 -7.47 -5.08 -12.03
N PRO A 4 -6.88 -3.96 -11.63
CA PRO A 4 -7.17 -2.66 -12.25
C PRO A 4 -6.56 -2.53 -13.65
N TRP A 5 -5.68 -3.47 -14.05
CA TRP A 5 -4.86 -3.40 -15.24
C TRP A 5 -5.31 -4.32 -16.36
N GLY A 6 -6.44 -5.01 -16.18
CA GLY A 6 -7.02 -5.84 -17.24
C GLY A 6 -6.32 -7.19 -17.47
N GLY A 7 -5.69 -7.75 -16.46
CA GLY A 7 -5.08 -9.08 -16.53
C GLY A 7 -3.60 -9.12 -16.93
N ASP A 8 -2.99 -7.97 -17.25
CA ASP A 8 -1.57 -7.89 -17.62
C ASP A 8 -0.65 -7.81 -16.39
N CYS A 9 -1.20 -7.54 -15.20
CA CYS A 9 -0.47 -7.45 -13.95
C CYS A 9 -0.85 -8.58 -12.99
N VAL A 10 0.16 -9.24 -12.43
CA VAL A 10 -0.02 -10.29 -11.44
C VAL A 10 -0.01 -9.68 -10.04
N THR A 11 -1.08 -9.94 -9.29
CA THR A 11 -1.15 -9.56 -7.88
C THR A 11 -0.57 -10.69 -7.02
N ALA A 12 0.55 -10.45 -6.35
CA ALA A 12 1.22 -11.44 -5.49
C ALA A 12 0.55 -11.60 -4.11
N THR A 13 -0.79 -11.42 -4.01
CA THR A 13 -1.56 -11.53 -2.76
C THR A 13 -2.66 -12.58 -2.88
N GLY A 14 -3.14 -13.05 -1.71
CA GLY A 14 -4.20 -14.04 -1.64
C GLY A 14 -3.71 -15.48 -1.71
N ALA A 15 -4.62 -16.42 -1.36
CA ALA A 15 -4.29 -17.85 -1.22
C ALA A 15 -3.79 -18.48 -2.53
N ALA A 16 -4.31 -18.04 -3.68
CA ALA A 16 -3.91 -18.57 -4.98
C ALA A 16 -2.43 -18.28 -5.33
N MET A 17 -1.82 -17.27 -4.69
CA MET A 17 -0.45 -16.87 -4.97
C MET A 17 0.55 -17.34 -3.88
N GLU A 18 0.15 -18.20 -2.96
CA GLU A 18 1.00 -18.61 -1.83
C GLU A 18 2.28 -19.33 -2.29
N SER A 19 2.19 -20.19 -3.30
CA SER A 19 3.38 -20.86 -3.86
C SER A 19 4.37 -19.89 -4.49
N ALA A 20 3.88 -18.87 -5.21
CA ALA A 20 4.73 -17.82 -5.77
C ALA A 20 5.36 -16.98 -4.65
N ARG A 21 4.62 -16.64 -3.61
CA ARG A 21 5.14 -15.90 -2.44
C ARG A 21 6.22 -16.71 -1.71
N ALA A 22 6.00 -18.02 -1.51
CA ALA A 22 6.98 -18.90 -0.92
C ALA A 22 8.28 -18.91 -1.73
N TRP A 23 8.17 -19.03 -3.05
CA TRP A 23 9.33 -18.96 -3.95
C TRP A 23 10.08 -17.62 -3.84
N TYR A 24 9.38 -16.47 -3.82
CA TYR A 24 10.01 -15.16 -3.63
C TYR A 24 10.72 -15.04 -2.28
N ARG A 25 10.11 -15.58 -1.20
CA ARG A 25 10.73 -15.59 0.14
C ARG A 25 12.00 -16.44 0.17
N GLU A 26 11.96 -17.62 -0.45
CA GLU A 26 13.08 -18.57 -0.50
C GLU A 26 14.23 -18.06 -1.35
N THR A 27 13.94 -17.64 -2.57
CA THR A 27 14.96 -17.21 -3.54
C THR A 27 15.50 -15.82 -3.29
N ARG A 28 14.79 -15.01 -2.49
CA ARG A 28 15.08 -13.59 -2.30
C ARG A 28 15.13 -12.78 -3.60
N MET A 29 14.47 -13.29 -4.66
CA MET A 29 14.35 -12.56 -5.93
C MET A 29 13.70 -11.20 -5.68
N PRO A 30 14.29 -10.08 -6.14
CA PRO A 30 13.69 -8.77 -5.97
C PRO A 30 12.32 -8.67 -6.66
N LEU A 31 11.32 -8.19 -5.91
CA LEU A 31 9.97 -7.93 -6.39
C LEU A 31 9.74 -6.43 -6.46
N LEU A 32 9.61 -5.88 -7.65
CA LEU A 32 9.25 -4.49 -7.87
C LEU A 32 7.73 -4.33 -7.72
N ALA A 33 7.28 -3.80 -6.59
CA ALA A 33 5.87 -3.56 -6.32
C ALA A 33 5.40 -2.30 -7.07
N TYR A 34 4.69 -2.52 -8.17
CA TYR A 34 4.10 -1.46 -8.97
C TYR A 34 2.88 -0.84 -8.28
N SER A 35 2.69 0.48 -8.45
CA SER A 35 1.62 1.24 -7.79
C SER A 35 1.58 1.06 -6.26
N SER A 36 2.72 1.18 -5.62
CA SER A 36 2.93 0.91 -4.19
C SER A 36 1.95 1.63 -3.25
N LEU A 37 1.43 2.80 -3.64
CA LEU A 37 0.41 3.55 -2.91
C LEU A 37 -1.01 3.40 -3.52
N GLY A 38 -1.26 2.34 -4.29
CA GLY A 38 -2.57 2.09 -4.92
C GLY A 38 -3.01 3.23 -5.84
N ARG A 39 -2.12 3.78 -6.67
CA ARG A 39 -2.38 4.95 -7.53
C ARG A 39 -2.94 6.14 -6.74
N GLY A 40 -2.41 6.41 -5.58
CA GLY A 40 -2.82 7.50 -4.71
C GLY A 40 -3.88 7.11 -3.66
N PHE A 41 -4.41 5.88 -3.68
CA PHE A 41 -5.40 5.44 -2.70
C PHE A 41 -4.87 5.53 -1.25
N PHE A 42 -3.61 5.18 -1.03
CA PHE A 42 -2.95 5.25 0.27
C PHE A 42 -2.01 6.46 0.41
N SER A 43 -2.18 7.51 -0.41
CA SER A 43 -1.35 8.72 -0.35
C SER A 43 -1.65 9.63 0.85
N GLY A 44 -2.84 9.50 1.44
CA GLY A 44 -3.35 10.42 2.47
C GLY A 44 -4.06 11.66 1.91
N ALA A 45 -4.30 11.71 0.59
CA ALA A 45 -4.98 12.85 -0.06
C ALA A 45 -6.48 12.94 0.26
N PHE A 46 -7.07 11.88 0.79
CA PHE A 46 -8.45 11.84 1.28
C PHE A 46 -8.53 10.93 2.51
N LYS A 47 -9.67 10.97 3.20
CA LYS A 47 -9.94 10.11 4.36
C LYS A 47 -10.77 8.88 3.98
N SER A 48 -10.57 7.79 4.70
CA SER A 48 -11.33 6.54 4.51
C SER A 48 -12.84 6.72 4.62
N SER A 49 -13.29 7.73 5.38
CA SER A 49 -14.70 8.10 5.54
C SER A 49 -15.25 9.01 4.44
N ASP A 50 -14.39 9.57 3.57
CA ASP A 50 -14.77 10.53 2.52
C ASP A 50 -14.69 9.90 1.13
N ILE A 51 -15.71 9.11 0.78
CA ILE A 51 -15.81 8.44 -0.53
C ILE A 51 -15.91 9.44 -1.67
N GLU A 52 -16.61 10.55 -1.48
CA GLU A 52 -16.75 11.58 -2.53
C GLU A 52 -15.44 12.34 -2.74
N GLY A 53 -14.68 12.59 -1.69
CA GLY A 53 -13.31 13.10 -1.81
C GLY A 53 -12.39 12.12 -2.54
N ALA A 54 -12.50 10.82 -2.23
CA ALA A 54 -11.76 9.78 -2.92
C ALA A 54 -12.02 9.78 -4.44
N LYS A 55 -13.29 9.89 -4.85
CA LYS A 55 -13.67 9.94 -6.27
C LYS A 55 -13.13 11.17 -7.01
N LYS A 56 -12.92 12.28 -6.32
CA LYS A 56 -12.34 13.50 -6.91
C LYS A 56 -10.83 13.40 -7.10
N VAL A 57 -10.15 12.65 -6.24
CA VAL A 57 -8.69 12.50 -6.22
C VAL A 57 -8.24 11.36 -7.13
N LEU A 58 -8.97 10.24 -7.11
CA LEU A 58 -8.59 9.00 -7.80
C LEU A 58 -9.09 9.02 -9.25
N ASP A 59 -8.23 8.62 -10.18
CA ASP A 59 -8.64 8.36 -11.55
C ASP A 59 -9.57 7.13 -11.63
N GLU A 60 -10.23 6.95 -12.77
CA GLU A 60 -11.20 5.85 -12.98
C GLU A 60 -10.59 4.46 -12.77
N VAL A 61 -9.31 4.27 -13.13
CA VAL A 61 -8.62 2.99 -12.95
C VAL A 61 -8.39 2.72 -11.46
N ALA A 62 -7.95 3.73 -10.72
CA ALA A 62 -7.76 3.63 -9.27
C ALA A 62 -9.09 3.40 -8.54
N GLN A 63 -10.16 4.09 -8.93
CA GLN A 63 -11.50 3.88 -8.37
C GLN A 63 -11.96 2.44 -8.60
N ARG A 64 -11.86 1.93 -9.83
CA ARG A 64 -12.27 0.58 -10.19
C ARG A 64 -11.46 -0.50 -9.47
N GLY A 65 -10.15 -0.29 -9.30
CA GLY A 65 -9.24 -1.27 -8.73
C GLY A 65 -9.14 -1.24 -7.20
N TYR A 66 -9.20 -0.05 -6.61
CA TYR A 66 -8.88 0.14 -5.20
C TYR A 66 -10.05 0.62 -4.33
N LEU A 67 -11.04 1.35 -4.88
CA LEU A 67 -12.16 1.88 -4.09
C LEU A 67 -13.19 0.79 -3.81
N CYS A 68 -12.95 0.04 -2.73
CA CYS A 68 -13.84 -1.01 -2.22
C CYS A 68 -13.79 -1.05 -0.70
N ASP A 69 -14.81 -1.65 -0.07
CA ASP A 69 -14.97 -1.68 1.40
C ASP A 69 -13.73 -2.25 2.12
N ALA A 70 -13.14 -3.32 1.60
CA ALA A 70 -11.95 -3.91 2.20
C ALA A 70 -10.76 -2.94 2.22
N ASN A 71 -10.55 -2.19 1.15
CA ASN A 71 -9.47 -1.21 1.09
C ASN A 71 -9.77 0.06 1.88
N LEU A 72 -11.05 0.48 1.97
CA LEU A 72 -11.45 1.57 2.86
C LEU A 72 -11.18 1.21 4.33
N LYS A 73 -11.45 -0.02 4.75
CA LYS A 73 -11.09 -0.51 6.09
C LYS A 73 -9.58 -0.53 6.31
N ARG A 74 -8.79 -0.96 5.32
CA ARG A 74 -7.31 -0.90 5.39
C ARG A 74 -6.81 0.54 5.48
N LEU A 75 -7.42 1.46 4.73
CA LEU A 75 -7.08 2.88 4.79
C LEU A 75 -7.39 3.44 6.18
N ALA A 76 -8.57 3.14 6.74
CA ALA A 76 -8.93 3.55 8.10
C ALA A 76 -7.90 3.04 9.13
N ARG A 77 -7.49 1.77 9.04
CA ARG A 77 -6.47 1.21 9.91
C ARG A 77 -5.10 1.89 9.72
N ALA A 78 -4.71 2.17 8.47
CA ALA A 78 -3.48 2.90 8.19
C ALA A 78 -3.52 4.34 8.73
N GLU A 79 -4.68 5.00 8.71
CA GLU A 79 -4.91 6.32 9.31
C GLU A 79 -4.74 6.29 10.84
N GLU A 80 -5.26 5.26 11.51
CA GLU A 80 -5.10 5.08 12.96
C GLU A 80 -3.62 4.90 13.34
N ILE A 81 -2.91 4.01 12.63
CA ILE A 81 -1.48 3.78 12.85
C ILE A 81 -0.67 5.06 12.57
N ALA A 82 -0.93 5.72 11.46
CA ALA A 82 -0.26 6.96 11.10
C ALA A 82 -0.43 8.05 12.16
N ALA A 83 -1.65 8.19 12.70
CA ALA A 83 -1.94 9.14 13.77
C ALA A 83 -1.22 8.78 15.08
N ALA A 84 -1.18 7.50 15.46
CA ALA A 84 -0.50 7.03 16.67
C ALA A 84 1.01 7.28 16.64
N HIS A 85 1.62 7.17 15.45
CA HIS A 85 3.06 7.38 15.25
C HIS A 85 3.44 8.79 14.78
N GLY A 86 2.47 9.67 14.53
CA GLY A 86 2.73 11.03 14.02
C GLY A 86 3.36 11.06 12.62
N VAL A 87 3.04 10.08 11.77
CA VAL A 87 3.57 9.95 10.41
C VAL A 87 2.47 10.07 9.35
N ALA A 88 2.84 10.16 8.07
CA ALA A 88 1.88 10.17 6.98
C ALA A 88 1.32 8.75 6.72
N VAL A 89 0.08 8.66 6.23
CA VAL A 89 -0.54 7.39 5.77
C VAL A 89 0.32 6.70 4.72
N ALA A 90 0.91 7.46 3.80
CA ALA A 90 1.82 6.95 2.79
C ALA A 90 3.05 6.24 3.40
N THR A 91 3.57 6.73 4.53
CA THR A 91 4.66 6.09 5.27
C THR A 91 4.26 4.70 5.76
N VAL A 92 3.08 4.58 6.37
CA VAL A 92 2.53 3.29 6.84
C VAL A 92 2.33 2.32 5.68
N ALA A 93 1.75 2.79 4.58
CA ALA A 93 1.49 1.96 3.40
C ALA A 93 2.79 1.48 2.73
N MET A 94 3.80 2.33 2.62
CA MET A 94 5.10 1.94 2.08
C MET A 94 5.85 1.00 3.02
N ALA A 95 5.81 1.26 4.34
CA ALA A 95 6.41 0.37 5.33
C ALA A 95 5.81 -1.04 5.28
N TYR A 96 4.49 -1.15 5.06
CA TYR A 96 3.82 -2.44 4.89
C TYR A 96 4.42 -3.27 3.74
N LEU A 97 4.76 -2.62 2.62
CA LEU A 97 5.40 -3.28 1.48
C LEU A 97 6.87 -3.62 1.76
N LEU A 98 7.63 -2.66 2.28
CA LEU A 98 9.08 -2.81 2.47
C LEU A 98 9.43 -3.79 3.59
N THR A 99 8.54 -4.02 4.55
CA THR A 99 8.71 -5.01 5.63
C THR A 99 8.11 -6.37 5.30
N ASP A 100 7.61 -6.58 4.07
CA ASP A 100 7.16 -7.90 3.63
C ASP A 100 8.35 -8.89 3.59
N PRO A 101 8.16 -10.16 4.03
CA PRO A 101 9.21 -11.18 3.97
C PRO A 101 9.78 -11.46 2.57
N MET A 102 9.03 -11.14 1.53
CA MET A 102 9.57 -11.10 0.17
C MET A 102 10.52 -9.89 0.04
N ASN A 103 11.54 -10.01 -0.81
CA ASN A 103 12.47 -8.91 -1.09
C ASN A 103 11.79 -7.83 -1.95
N THR A 104 10.87 -7.06 -1.35
CA THR A 104 10.00 -6.12 -2.05
C THR A 104 10.62 -4.73 -2.11
N LEU A 105 10.62 -4.15 -3.31
CA LEU A 105 11.03 -2.79 -3.61
C LEU A 105 9.82 -1.98 -4.08
N ALA A 106 9.57 -0.84 -3.45
CA ALA A 106 8.45 0.02 -3.81
C ALA A 106 8.77 0.87 -5.05
N VAL A 107 7.89 0.82 -6.06
CA VAL A 107 7.94 1.72 -7.22
C VAL A 107 6.94 2.84 -6.98
N VAL A 108 7.45 4.06 -6.79
CA VAL A 108 6.65 5.25 -6.47
C VAL A 108 6.98 6.40 -7.40
N SER A 109 5.98 7.22 -7.73
CA SER A 109 6.17 8.48 -8.45
C SER A 109 6.38 9.61 -7.44
N MET A 110 7.46 10.36 -7.61
CA MET A 110 7.84 11.47 -6.72
C MET A 110 8.21 12.70 -7.57
N PRO A 111 7.22 13.41 -8.15
CA PRO A 111 7.47 14.49 -9.09
C PRO A 111 8.10 15.75 -8.46
N PHE A 112 8.12 15.82 -7.12
CA PHE A 112 8.67 16.96 -6.38
C PHE A 112 9.67 16.50 -5.32
N PRO A 113 10.77 17.25 -5.08
CA PRO A 113 11.78 16.88 -4.07
C PRO A 113 11.20 16.70 -2.66
N GLU A 114 10.17 17.46 -2.29
CA GLU A 114 9.51 17.38 -0.99
C GLU A 114 8.85 16.01 -0.77
N LEU A 115 8.30 15.40 -1.84
CA LEU A 115 7.74 14.06 -1.79
C LEU A 115 8.82 12.98 -1.61
N VAL A 116 10.00 13.18 -2.21
CA VAL A 116 11.15 12.29 -1.97
C VAL A 116 11.51 12.33 -0.48
N GLN A 117 11.70 13.52 0.07
CA GLN A 117 12.02 13.72 1.48
C GLN A 117 10.97 13.12 2.41
N ALA A 118 9.68 13.32 2.10
CA ALA A 118 8.58 12.76 2.89
C ALA A 118 8.56 11.23 2.85
N ASN A 119 8.79 10.62 1.68
CA ASN A 119 8.76 9.18 1.52
C ASN A 119 9.99 8.49 2.12
N LEU A 120 11.15 9.14 2.18
CA LEU A 120 12.35 8.60 2.84
C LEU A 120 12.14 8.36 4.34
N LYS A 121 11.19 9.05 4.98
CA LYS A 121 10.82 8.80 6.38
C LYS A 121 10.32 7.39 6.65
N VAL A 122 9.98 6.62 5.63
CA VAL A 122 9.62 5.21 5.77
C VAL A 122 10.75 4.37 6.39
N PHE A 123 12.00 4.77 6.19
CA PHE A 123 13.16 4.05 6.74
C PHE A 123 13.39 4.31 8.23
N ASP A 124 12.75 5.34 8.78
CA ASP A 124 12.77 5.68 10.20
C ASP A 124 11.51 5.16 10.94
N PHE A 125 10.60 4.49 10.21
CA PHE A 125 9.32 4.01 10.76
C PHE A 125 9.39 2.51 11.05
N GLU A 126 8.94 2.13 12.24
CA GLU A 126 8.76 0.74 12.65
C GLU A 126 7.33 0.51 13.16
N PHE A 127 6.72 -0.60 12.74
CA PHE A 127 5.43 -1.02 13.27
C PHE A 127 5.55 -1.48 14.73
N ALA A 128 4.61 -1.08 15.56
CA ALA A 128 4.43 -1.72 16.84
C ALA A 128 3.91 -3.18 16.66
N PRO A 129 4.09 -4.05 17.68
CA PRO A 129 3.62 -5.44 17.57
C PRO A 129 2.14 -5.55 17.20
N GLY A 130 1.84 -6.31 16.15
CA GLY A 130 0.48 -6.55 15.66
C GLY A 130 -0.07 -5.50 14.69
N GLU A 131 0.54 -4.34 14.54
CA GLU A 131 0.02 -3.30 13.63
C GLU A 131 0.08 -3.75 12.17
N ARG A 132 1.21 -4.31 11.73
CA ARG A 132 1.38 -4.80 10.36
C ARG A 132 0.36 -5.90 10.03
N GLU A 133 0.17 -6.85 10.93
CA GLU A 133 -0.79 -7.94 10.80
C GLU A 133 -2.23 -7.41 10.72
N SER A 134 -2.55 -6.36 11.47
CA SER A 134 -3.87 -5.73 11.47
C SER A 134 -4.27 -5.15 10.11
N LEU A 135 -3.30 -4.69 9.31
CA LEU A 135 -3.53 -4.22 7.93
C LEU A 135 -3.84 -5.36 6.97
N ALA A 136 -3.34 -6.56 7.23
CA ALA A 136 -3.58 -7.74 6.41
C ALA A 136 -4.89 -8.47 6.76
N ALA A 137 -5.39 -8.34 7.98
CA ALA A 137 -6.51 -9.11 8.54
C ALA A 137 -7.92 -8.68 8.07
N ILE A 138 -8.04 -7.92 6.98
CA ILE A 138 -9.30 -7.32 6.50
C ILE A 138 -9.78 -7.99 5.23
#